data_71e17ad780aacc14073a18d216a96a48
#
_entry.id   71e17ad780aacc14073a18d216a96a48
#
_cell.length_a   1.000
_cell.length_b   1.000
_cell.length_c   1.000
_cell.angle_alpha   90.00
_cell.angle_beta   90.00
_cell.angle_gamma   90.00
#
_symmetry.space_group_name_H-M   'P 1'
#
loop_
_entity.id
_entity.type
_entity.pdbx_description
1 polymer ?
#
loop_
_entity_poly.entity_id
_entity_poly.type
_entity_poly.pdbx_seq_one_letter_code
_entity_poly.pdbx_strand_id
1 'polypeptide(L)'
;STLYQMYDKFLGMPRVNVDEIVKEIGDWKNMRDVFTAGKIAVKNISKYIEAGITFNQETTLCGNSIISNIMKAKEKGYFIELHYVGVESAEIAKERVKYRVEQGGHGIPEEDIERRYVETFRQLNRIMKECDLVALYDNSEKFRRFAIYKEGEMVRLSRNVPEWFSNLCIDITR
;
A
#
# COMPACT_ATOMS: atom_id res chain seq x y z
N SER A 1 -5.49 -8.76 3.95
CA SER A 1 -4.83 -7.67 4.70
C SER A 1 -5.68 -7.26 5.89
N THR A 2 -5.04 -6.92 7.00
CA THR A 2 -5.71 -6.51 8.25
C THR A 2 -6.63 -5.29 8.01
N LEU A 3 -6.13 -4.32 7.26
CA LEU A 3 -6.90 -3.11 6.94
C LEU A 3 -8.17 -3.43 6.13
N TYR A 4 -8.05 -4.28 5.13
CA TYR A 4 -9.18 -4.67 4.29
C TYR A 4 -10.30 -5.37 5.09
N GLN A 5 -9.92 -6.18 6.09
CA GLN A 5 -10.88 -6.86 6.96
C GLN A 5 -11.57 -5.92 7.97
N MET A 6 -10.95 -4.79 8.29
CA MET A 6 -11.46 -3.84 9.29
C MET A 6 -12.40 -2.77 8.72
N TYR A 7 -12.45 -2.59 7.41
CA TYR A 7 -13.23 -1.53 6.77
C TYR A 7 -14.21 -2.08 5.74
N ASP A 8 -15.48 -2.15 6.11
CA ASP A 8 -16.57 -2.66 5.27
C ASP A 8 -16.68 -1.92 3.93
N LYS A 9 -16.28 -0.63 3.88
CA LYS A 9 -16.30 0.15 2.64
C LYS A 9 -15.46 -0.46 1.51
N PHE A 10 -14.43 -1.25 1.85
CA PHE A 10 -13.60 -1.92 0.84
C PHE A 10 -14.27 -3.16 0.25
N LEU A 11 -15.22 -3.77 0.96
CA LEU A 11 -15.90 -5.00 0.51
C LEU A 11 -16.86 -4.76 -0.65
N GLY A 12 -17.39 -3.54 -0.78
CA GLY A 12 -18.38 -3.18 -1.80
C GLY A 12 -17.80 -2.70 -3.13
N MET A 13 -16.47 -2.70 -3.31
CA MET A 13 -15.83 -2.19 -4.54
C MET A 13 -14.82 -3.21 -5.11
N PRO A 14 -14.56 -3.17 -6.42
CA PRO A 14 -13.52 -3.99 -7.05
C PRO A 14 -12.18 -3.83 -6.33
N ARG A 15 -11.48 -4.95 -6.14
CA ARG A 15 -10.16 -5.01 -5.51
C ARG A 15 -9.10 -5.42 -6.51
N VAL A 16 -7.99 -4.70 -6.52
CA VAL A 16 -6.80 -5.07 -7.29
C VAL A 16 -5.69 -5.45 -6.31
N ASN A 17 -5.39 -6.74 -6.25
CA ASN A 17 -4.32 -7.30 -5.43
C ASN A 17 -3.55 -8.33 -6.26
N VAL A 18 -2.27 -8.05 -6.52
CA VAL A 18 -1.41 -8.92 -7.35
C VAL A 18 -1.27 -10.30 -6.73
N ASP A 19 -1.15 -10.41 -5.40
CA ASP A 19 -1.02 -11.71 -4.70
C ASP A 19 -2.28 -12.58 -4.87
N GLU A 20 -3.47 -11.98 -4.92
CA GLU A 20 -4.72 -12.70 -5.19
C GLU A 20 -4.79 -13.13 -6.65
N ILE A 21 -4.42 -12.25 -7.58
CA ILE A 21 -4.38 -12.58 -9.00
C ILE A 21 -3.40 -13.75 -9.25
N VAL A 22 -2.21 -13.73 -8.63
CA VAL A 22 -1.26 -14.85 -8.75
C VAL A 22 -1.89 -16.16 -8.30
N LYS A 23 -2.62 -16.18 -7.18
CA LYS A 23 -3.29 -17.40 -6.70
C LYS A 23 -4.34 -17.96 -7.68
N GLU A 24 -4.98 -17.08 -8.44
CA GLU A 24 -5.99 -17.49 -9.44
C GLU A 24 -5.36 -18.04 -10.71
N ILE A 25 -4.19 -17.56 -11.13
CA ILE A 25 -3.59 -17.89 -12.42
C ILE A 25 -2.40 -18.85 -12.36
N GLY A 26 -1.78 -19.05 -11.17
CA GLY A 26 -0.58 -19.86 -11.03
C GLY A 26 0.04 -19.85 -9.64
N ASP A 27 1.38 -19.82 -9.58
CA ASP A 27 2.18 -19.92 -8.35
C ASP A 27 3.07 -18.69 -8.17
N TRP A 28 3.08 -18.11 -6.98
CA TRP A 28 3.95 -16.98 -6.61
C TRP A 28 5.46 -17.29 -6.69
N LYS A 29 5.84 -18.58 -6.64
CA LYS A 29 7.23 -19.04 -6.85
C LYS A 29 7.64 -18.97 -8.32
N ASN A 30 6.68 -18.89 -9.23
CA ASN A 30 6.92 -18.77 -10.66
C ASN A 30 6.92 -17.29 -11.07
N MET A 31 8.09 -16.75 -11.41
CA MET A 31 8.25 -15.35 -11.82
C MET A 31 7.41 -14.96 -13.05
N ARG A 32 7.08 -15.91 -13.94
CA ARG A 32 6.22 -15.64 -15.11
C ARG A 32 4.79 -15.37 -14.67
N ASP A 33 4.28 -16.11 -13.67
CA ASP A 33 2.94 -15.94 -13.14
C ASP A 33 2.84 -14.61 -12.40
N VAL A 34 3.84 -14.27 -11.58
CA VAL A 34 3.94 -12.98 -10.89
C VAL A 34 3.93 -11.82 -11.87
N PHE A 35 4.72 -11.92 -12.95
CA PHE A 35 4.76 -10.90 -14.00
C PHE A 35 3.43 -10.79 -14.76
N THR A 36 2.79 -11.91 -15.05
CA THR A 36 1.47 -11.96 -15.71
C THR A 36 0.40 -11.33 -14.83
N ALA A 37 0.37 -11.65 -13.53
CA ALA A 37 -0.53 -11.03 -12.56
C ALA A 37 -0.34 -9.52 -12.47
N GLY A 38 0.91 -9.05 -12.49
CA GLY A 38 1.21 -7.61 -12.55
C GLY A 38 0.62 -6.92 -13.79
N LYS A 39 0.71 -7.55 -14.96
CA LYS A 39 0.09 -7.03 -16.19
C LYS A 39 -1.45 -7.00 -16.11
N ILE A 40 -2.05 -8.03 -15.54
CA ILE A 40 -3.50 -8.10 -15.32
C ILE A 40 -3.93 -6.98 -14.37
N ALA A 41 -3.21 -6.79 -13.26
CA ALA A 41 -3.48 -5.71 -12.31
C ALA A 41 -3.46 -4.32 -12.97
N VAL A 42 -2.41 -4.02 -13.77
CA VAL A 42 -2.30 -2.75 -14.51
C VAL A 42 -3.47 -2.56 -15.47
N LYS A 43 -3.85 -3.61 -16.20
CA LYS A 43 -4.98 -3.58 -17.14
C LYS A 43 -6.30 -3.31 -16.41
N ASN A 44 -6.53 -3.96 -15.27
CA ASN A 44 -7.74 -3.76 -14.47
C ASN A 44 -7.82 -2.33 -13.92
N ILE A 45 -6.71 -1.79 -13.38
CA ILE A 45 -6.63 -0.41 -12.90
C ILE A 45 -6.98 0.56 -14.02
N SER A 46 -6.36 0.43 -15.20
CA SER A 46 -6.67 1.29 -16.34
C SER A 46 -8.14 1.21 -16.75
N LYS A 47 -8.71 0.00 -16.81
CA LYS A 47 -10.13 -0.22 -17.11
C LYS A 47 -11.05 0.48 -16.10
N TYR A 48 -10.76 0.37 -14.80
CA TYR A 48 -11.58 1.01 -13.77
C TYR A 48 -11.49 2.53 -13.85
N ILE A 49 -10.27 3.09 -14.03
CA ILE A 49 -10.09 4.54 -14.18
C ILE A 49 -10.86 5.06 -15.40
N GLU A 50 -10.76 4.39 -16.56
CA GLU A 50 -11.46 4.82 -17.78
C GLU A 50 -12.98 4.71 -17.65
N ALA A 51 -13.47 3.72 -16.93
CA ALA A 51 -14.91 3.50 -16.72
C ALA A 51 -15.51 4.32 -15.57
N GLY A 52 -14.72 5.11 -14.84
CA GLY A 52 -15.21 5.87 -13.67
C GLY A 52 -15.63 4.99 -12.49
N ILE A 53 -15.09 3.76 -12.40
CA ILE A 53 -15.45 2.80 -11.34
C ILE A 53 -14.56 3.01 -10.14
N THR A 54 -15.16 3.26 -8.96
CA THR A 54 -14.43 3.28 -7.69
C THR A 54 -13.86 1.89 -7.38
N PHE A 55 -12.60 1.80 -7.03
CA PHE A 55 -11.90 0.55 -6.71
C PHE A 55 -10.87 0.76 -5.61
N ASN A 56 -10.39 -0.33 -5.01
CA ASN A 56 -9.23 -0.29 -4.13
C ASN A 56 -8.07 -1.11 -4.72
N GLN A 57 -6.85 -0.69 -4.39
CA GLN A 57 -5.62 -1.37 -4.76
C GLN A 57 -4.78 -1.64 -3.52
N GLU A 58 -4.38 -2.91 -3.32
CA GLU A 58 -3.31 -3.23 -2.36
C GLU A 58 -1.95 -3.19 -3.05
N THR A 59 -1.00 -2.52 -2.41
CA THR A 59 0.34 -2.32 -2.97
C THR A 59 1.36 -2.09 -1.87
N THR A 60 2.62 -2.39 -2.16
CA THR A 60 3.76 -2.05 -1.30
C THR A 60 4.29 -0.63 -1.54
N LEU A 61 3.63 0.17 -2.35
CA LEU A 61 4.07 1.49 -2.84
C LEU A 61 5.40 1.50 -3.60
N CYS A 62 5.99 0.36 -3.92
CA CYS A 62 7.24 0.29 -4.67
C CYS A 62 6.99 0.45 -6.16
N GLY A 63 7.86 1.20 -6.83
CA GLY A 63 7.82 1.42 -8.28
C GLY A 63 7.04 2.67 -8.72
N ASN A 64 7.32 3.12 -9.94
CA ASN A 64 6.79 4.39 -10.46
C ASN A 64 5.34 4.28 -11.00
N SER A 65 4.84 3.08 -11.25
CA SER A 65 3.51 2.85 -11.82
C SER A 65 2.38 3.37 -10.92
N ILE A 66 2.57 3.33 -9.59
CA ILE A 66 1.57 3.78 -8.62
C ILE A 66 1.32 5.28 -8.75
N ILE A 67 2.37 6.09 -8.78
CA ILE A 67 2.24 7.54 -8.95
C ILE A 67 1.56 7.85 -10.30
N SER A 68 1.96 7.17 -11.37
CA SER A 68 1.34 7.35 -12.68
C SER A 68 -0.16 7.01 -12.66
N ASN A 69 -0.56 5.95 -11.97
CA ASN A 69 -1.98 5.58 -11.84
C ASN A 69 -2.77 6.60 -11.00
N ILE A 70 -2.18 7.11 -9.91
CA ILE A 70 -2.78 8.17 -9.09
C ILE A 70 -3.01 9.43 -9.92
N MET A 71 -1.99 9.88 -10.66
CA MET A 71 -2.12 11.07 -11.52
C MET A 71 -3.22 10.91 -12.57
N LYS A 72 -3.28 9.76 -13.25
CA LYS A 72 -4.36 9.45 -14.21
C LYS A 72 -5.74 9.44 -13.55
N ALA A 73 -5.86 8.89 -12.34
CA ALA A 73 -7.12 8.88 -11.62
C ALA A 73 -7.54 10.31 -11.22
N LYS A 74 -6.60 11.15 -10.75
CA LYS A 74 -6.87 12.57 -10.45
C LYS A 74 -7.34 13.34 -11.68
N GLU A 75 -6.69 13.16 -12.84
CA GLU A 75 -7.11 13.76 -14.11
C GLU A 75 -8.55 13.39 -14.50
N LYS A 76 -9.03 12.21 -14.07
CA LYS A 76 -10.42 11.75 -14.23
C LYS A 76 -11.35 12.16 -13.10
N GLY A 77 -10.90 12.98 -12.15
CA GLY A 77 -11.72 13.49 -11.04
C GLY A 77 -11.94 12.51 -9.88
N TYR A 78 -11.09 11.49 -9.75
CA TYR A 78 -11.15 10.58 -8.59
C TYR A 78 -10.69 11.30 -7.32
N PHE A 79 -11.37 10.97 -6.23
CA PHE A 79 -10.90 11.24 -4.87
C PHE A 79 -9.95 10.13 -4.44
N ILE A 80 -8.71 10.47 -4.09
CA ILE A 80 -7.65 9.52 -3.78
C ILE A 80 -7.48 9.37 -2.27
N GLU A 81 -7.77 8.19 -1.76
CA GLU A 81 -7.49 7.83 -0.36
C GLU A 81 -6.29 6.90 -0.27
N LEU A 82 -5.31 7.26 0.55
CA LEU A 82 -4.18 6.41 0.91
C LEU A 82 -4.32 5.92 2.35
N HIS A 83 -4.33 4.61 2.53
CA HIS A 83 -4.24 3.95 3.83
C HIS A 83 -2.89 3.23 3.93
N TYR A 84 -1.93 3.84 4.62
CA TYR A 84 -0.59 3.27 4.76
C TYR A 84 -0.41 2.59 6.10
N VAL A 85 0.06 1.34 6.08
CA VAL A 85 0.35 0.54 7.28
C VAL A 85 1.85 0.33 7.37
N GLY A 86 2.50 1.00 8.31
CA GLY A 86 3.93 0.86 8.58
C GLY A 86 4.23 -0.05 9.75
N VAL A 87 5.48 -0.48 9.84
CA VAL A 87 6.10 -1.20 10.96
C VAL A 87 7.44 -0.59 11.27
N GLU A 88 7.93 -0.77 12.51
CA GLU A 88 9.12 -0.09 13.02
C GLU A 88 10.41 -0.49 12.31
N SER A 89 10.50 -1.73 11.81
CA SER A 89 11.71 -2.19 11.14
C SER A 89 11.47 -3.22 10.03
N ALA A 90 12.47 -3.40 9.18
CA ALA A 90 12.47 -4.45 8.17
C ALA A 90 12.47 -5.85 8.79
N GLU A 91 13.06 -6.03 9.98
CA GLU A 91 13.09 -7.29 10.72
C GLU A 91 11.67 -7.72 11.09
N ILE A 92 10.84 -6.81 11.62
CA ILE A 92 9.42 -7.10 11.90
C ILE A 92 8.70 -7.52 10.61
N ALA A 93 8.99 -6.85 9.50
CA ALA A 93 8.39 -7.22 8.20
C ALA A 93 8.83 -8.62 7.75
N LYS A 94 10.10 -9.00 7.92
CA LYS A 94 10.64 -10.34 7.61
C LYS A 94 9.98 -11.43 8.46
N GLU A 95 9.91 -11.22 9.79
CA GLU A 95 9.28 -12.17 10.71
C GLU A 95 7.82 -12.44 10.32
N ARG A 96 7.07 -11.40 9.92
CA ARG A 96 5.69 -11.54 9.48
C ARG A 96 5.55 -12.27 8.16
N VAL A 97 6.45 -12.02 7.22
CA VAL A 97 6.46 -12.77 5.95
C VAL A 97 6.79 -14.24 6.23
N LYS A 98 7.78 -14.52 7.07
CA LYS A 98 8.13 -15.88 7.49
C LYS A 98 6.93 -16.60 8.13
N TYR A 99 6.30 -16.00 9.13
CA TYR A 99 5.10 -16.56 9.76
C TYR A 99 3.98 -16.82 8.76
N ARG A 100 3.72 -15.86 7.85
CA ARG A 100 2.71 -16.02 6.80
C ARG A 100 3.01 -17.21 5.87
N VAL A 101 4.28 -17.42 5.50
CA VAL A 101 4.71 -18.57 4.67
C VAL A 101 4.51 -19.88 5.40
N GLU A 102 4.83 -19.95 6.69
CA GLU A 102 4.58 -21.12 7.55
C GLU A 102 3.08 -21.48 7.62
N GLN A 103 2.19 -20.49 7.51
CA GLN A 103 0.75 -20.68 7.42
C GLN A 103 0.25 -20.93 5.98
N GLY A 104 1.14 -21.26 5.03
CA GLY A 104 0.79 -21.55 3.63
C GLY A 104 0.52 -20.31 2.77
N GLY A 105 0.89 -19.13 3.23
CA GLY A 105 0.73 -17.88 2.48
C GLY A 105 1.89 -17.57 1.54
N HIS A 106 1.75 -16.43 0.84
CA HIS A 106 2.73 -15.94 -0.13
C HIS A 106 4.02 -15.44 0.55
N GLY A 107 5.15 -15.87 0.03
CA GLY A 107 6.49 -15.44 0.47
C GLY A 107 7.12 -14.40 -0.45
N ILE A 108 8.15 -13.76 0.04
CA ILE A 108 8.97 -12.78 -0.69
C ILE A 108 10.43 -13.01 -0.25
N PRO A 109 11.42 -12.94 -1.14
CA PRO A 109 12.84 -13.00 -0.74
C PRO A 109 13.19 -11.90 0.29
N GLU A 110 14.02 -12.23 1.28
CA GLU A 110 14.36 -11.28 2.36
C GLU A 110 15.00 -9.99 1.85
N GLU A 111 15.89 -10.10 0.85
CA GLU A 111 16.52 -8.96 0.19
C GLU A 111 15.49 -7.99 -0.42
N ASP A 112 14.41 -8.55 -0.96
CA ASP A 112 13.30 -7.76 -1.50
C ASP A 112 12.50 -7.06 -0.39
N ILE A 113 12.35 -7.68 0.78
CA ILE A 113 11.67 -7.06 1.92
C ILE A 113 12.46 -5.84 2.40
N GLU A 114 13.78 -5.96 2.58
CA GLU A 114 14.65 -4.85 2.99
C GLU A 114 14.62 -3.70 1.97
N ARG A 115 14.83 -4.03 0.71
CA ARG A 115 14.80 -3.05 -0.37
C ARG A 115 13.45 -2.32 -0.41
N ARG A 116 12.35 -3.04 -0.34
CA ARG A 116 10.99 -2.46 -0.37
C ARG A 116 10.69 -1.66 0.88
N TYR A 117 11.20 -2.05 2.05
CA TYR A 117 11.04 -1.32 3.29
C TYR A 117 11.61 0.11 3.17
N VAL A 118 12.82 0.25 2.62
CA VAL A 118 13.43 1.57 2.39
C VAL A 118 12.72 2.34 1.26
N GLU A 119 12.40 1.66 0.16
CA GLU A 119 11.78 2.28 -1.01
C GLU A 119 10.37 2.82 -0.70
N THR A 120 9.57 2.08 0.08
CA THR A 120 8.20 2.48 0.41
C THR A 120 8.14 3.82 1.13
N PHE A 121 9.08 4.11 2.04
CA PHE A 121 9.12 5.41 2.73
C PHE A 121 9.42 6.57 1.79
N ARG A 122 10.35 6.37 0.86
CA ARG A 122 10.66 7.38 -0.16
C ARG A 122 9.45 7.67 -1.06
N GLN A 123 8.73 6.63 -1.44
CA GLN A 123 7.52 6.77 -2.26
C GLN A 123 6.34 7.33 -1.46
N LEU A 124 6.23 6.99 -0.17
CA LEU A 124 5.17 7.50 0.70
C LEU A 124 5.14 9.03 0.71
N ASN A 125 6.29 9.68 0.91
CA ASN A 125 6.40 11.14 0.90
C ASN A 125 5.92 11.77 -0.41
N ARG A 126 6.18 11.12 -1.55
CA ARG A 126 5.75 11.60 -2.87
C ARG A 126 4.25 11.40 -3.08
N ILE A 127 3.74 10.22 -2.70
CA ILE A 127 2.35 9.82 -2.92
C ILE A 127 1.40 10.60 -2.01
N MET A 128 1.78 10.84 -0.75
CA MET A 128 0.95 11.60 0.21
C MET A 128 0.54 12.97 -0.31
N LYS A 129 1.42 13.65 -1.04
CA LYS A 129 1.15 14.98 -1.62
C LYS A 129 0.10 14.95 -2.73
N GLU A 130 -0.12 13.79 -3.33
CA GLU A 130 -1.07 13.59 -4.42
C GLU A 130 -2.42 13.06 -3.95
N CYS A 131 -2.54 12.71 -2.65
CA CYS A 131 -3.77 12.14 -2.10
C CYS A 131 -4.64 13.20 -1.43
N ASP A 132 -5.95 13.07 -1.61
CA ASP A 132 -6.94 13.95 -0.96
C ASP A 132 -7.10 13.60 0.52
N LEU A 133 -6.95 12.32 0.86
CA LEU A 133 -6.95 11.82 2.24
C LEU A 133 -5.84 10.80 2.45
N VAL A 134 -5.07 10.95 3.54
CA VAL A 134 -4.07 9.97 3.95
C VAL A 134 -4.33 9.56 5.39
N ALA A 135 -4.45 8.26 5.63
CA ALA A 135 -4.53 7.68 6.97
C ALA A 135 -3.31 6.79 7.21
N LEU A 136 -2.52 7.12 8.24
CA LEU A 136 -1.31 6.38 8.59
C LEU A 136 -1.57 5.49 9.79
N TYR A 137 -1.18 4.24 9.67
CA TYR A 137 -1.34 3.20 10.68
C TYR A 137 0.02 2.63 11.06
N ASP A 138 0.19 2.40 12.34
CA ASP A 138 1.28 1.62 12.88
C ASP A 138 0.78 0.21 13.19
N ASN A 139 1.58 -0.77 12.81
CA ASN A 139 1.30 -2.17 13.08
C ASN A 139 2.54 -2.88 13.63
N SER A 140 3.42 -2.19 14.34
CA SER A 140 4.62 -2.79 14.95
C SER A 140 4.23 -3.78 16.05
N GLU A 141 3.45 -3.35 17.02
CA GLU A 141 2.91 -4.19 18.10
C GLU A 141 1.40 -4.38 17.95
N LYS A 142 0.65 -3.28 17.98
CA LYS A 142 -0.83 -3.27 17.86
C LYS A 142 -1.24 -2.39 16.70
N PHE A 143 -2.16 -2.90 15.89
CA PHE A 143 -2.71 -2.13 14.79
C PHE A 143 -3.45 -0.89 15.31
N ARG A 144 -2.96 0.30 14.97
CA ARG A 144 -3.55 1.58 15.37
C ARG A 144 -3.33 2.66 14.32
N ARG A 145 -4.34 3.48 14.10
CA ARG A 145 -4.19 4.70 13.31
C ARG A 145 -3.62 5.81 14.19
N PHE A 146 -2.57 6.47 13.73
CA PHE A 146 -1.89 7.52 14.49
C PHE A 146 -1.91 8.90 13.83
N ALA A 147 -2.06 8.99 12.49
CA ALA A 147 -2.13 10.27 11.79
C ALA A 147 -3.17 10.26 10.67
N ILE A 148 -3.74 11.45 10.40
CA ILE A 148 -4.60 11.71 9.25
C ILE A 148 -4.17 13.03 8.62
N TYR A 149 -4.05 13.02 7.29
CA TYR A 149 -3.86 14.20 6.46
C TYR A 149 -5.05 14.35 5.53
N LYS A 150 -5.45 15.57 5.26
CA LYS A 150 -6.45 15.94 4.27
C LYS A 150 -5.91 17.08 3.42
N GLU A 151 -5.92 16.90 2.11
CA GLU A 151 -5.43 17.91 1.15
C GLU A 151 -4.00 18.41 1.48
N GLY A 152 -3.13 17.49 1.93
CA GLY A 152 -1.76 17.78 2.31
C GLY A 152 -1.55 18.32 3.73
N GLU A 153 -2.62 18.70 4.44
CA GLU A 153 -2.55 19.22 5.81
C GLU A 153 -2.80 18.14 6.85
N MET A 154 -2.01 18.15 7.94
CA MET A 154 -2.21 17.24 9.07
C MET A 154 -3.42 17.65 9.89
N VAL A 155 -4.51 16.89 9.83
CA VAL A 155 -5.74 17.17 10.60
C VAL A 155 -5.82 16.39 11.91
N ARG A 156 -5.03 15.34 12.06
CA ARG A 156 -4.96 14.55 13.31
C ARG A 156 -3.61 13.91 13.50
N LEU A 157 -3.07 13.99 14.72
CA LEU A 157 -1.89 13.27 15.15
C LEU A 157 -2.11 12.72 16.57
N SER A 158 -1.78 11.44 16.79
CA SER A 158 -1.78 10.81 18.10
C SER A 158 -0.63 11.34 18.96
N ARG A 159 -0.78 11.30 20.30
CA ARG A 159 0.32 11.60 21.22
C ARG A 159 1.48 10.60 21.12
N ASN A 160 1.17 9.35 20.83
CA ASN A 160 2.18 8.30 20.63
C ASN A 160 2.38 8.10 19.12
N VAL A 161 3.44 8.68 18.58
CA VAL A 161 3.85 8.61 17.18
C VAL A 161 4.93 7.55 17.06
N PRO A 162 4.85 6.59 16.09
CA PRO A 162 5.89 5.59 15.90
C PRO A 162 7.19 6.23 15.41
N GLU A 163 8.32 5.68 15.83
CA GLU A 163 9.64 6.23 15.53
C GLU A 163 9.93 6.25 14.02
N TRP A 164 9.50 5.21 13.30
CA TRP A 164 9.65 5.14 11.84
C TRP A 164 9.01 6.34 11.11
N PHE A 165 7.91 6.89 11.66
CA PHE A 165 7.27 8.08 11.09
C PHE A 165 8.04 9.36 11.41
N SER A 166 8.64 9.48 12.61
CA SER A 166 9.45 10.64 12.99
C SER A 166 10.64 10.82 12.05
N ASN A 167 11.21 9.72 11.55
CA ASN A 167 12.29 9.73 10.56
C ASN A 167 11.81 10.14 9.15
N LEU A 168 10.51 10.03 8.87
CA LEU A 168 9.88 10.44 7.60
C LEU A 168 9.57 11.94 7.54
N CYS A 169 9.28 12.56 8.68
CA CYS A 169 8.75 13.93 8.76
C CYS A 169 9.76 15.04 8.44
N ILE A 170 10.99 14.72 8.07
CA ILE A 170 11.99 15.74 7.73
C ILE A 170 11.59 16.57 6.48
N ASP A 171 10.70 16.02 5.61
CA ASP A 171 10.31 16.67 4.35
C ASP A 171 8.84 17.15 4.26
N ILE A 172 8.00 16.93 5.28
CA ILE A 172 6.56 17.26 5.23
C ILE A 172 6.26 18.67 5.78
N THR A 173 7.20 19.30 6.44
CA THR A 173 7.07 20.63 7.06
C THR A 173 7.67 21.78 6.23
N ARG A 174 7.77 21.63 4.92
CA ARG A 174 8.16 22.72 4.04
C ARG A 174 7.13 22.98 2.95
#